data_ba4c49165e623cf39ba48b0f1b3fc138
#
_entry.id   ba4c49165e623cf39ba48b0f1b3fc138
#
_cell.length_a   1.000
_cell.length_b   1.000
_cell.length_c   1.000
_cell.angle_alpha   90.00
_cell.angle_beta   90.00
_cell.angle_gamma   90.00
#
_symmetry.space_group_name_H-M   'P 1'
#
loop_
_entity.id
_entity.type
_entity.pdbx_description
1 polymer ?
#
loop_
_entity_poly.entity_id
_entity_poly.type
_entity_poly.pdbx_seq_one_letter_code
_entity_poly.pdbx_strand_id
1 'polypeptide(L)'
;MKLYNDTRELLKGSETWRMYEWALGLLSLISACFAVSVVVFIRKDFGERYLGWLNLFFGYTVVANFTFLGGMIAAMTGRGGQQFMLLFWLAFIVMSLYRRWQITRRNNAGVEWHSMYIGSSILPLPFSEEKIYKFFEPAIVFAVGYMFWGLSGQVGLWLMIGGVALLVNNHIVFYNERRSILDLRDAQIEAKYLGAALSGKPAKETAGFVVAESSVKLMRQEASLKGAFDNLSPELKEVLDTKSGATAPESR
;
A
#
# COMPACT_ATOMS: atom_id res chain seq x y z
N MET A 1 -6.84 -3.73 -27.36
CA MET A 1 -7.01 -3.11 -26.03
C MET A 1 -8.34 -3.48 -25.37
N LYS A 2 -9.47 -3.54 -26.10
CA LYS A 2 -10.77 -4.01 -25.58
C LYS A 2 -10.69 -5.42 -24.96
N LEU A 3 -10.01 -6.36 -25.61
CA LEU A 3 -9.75 -7.73 -25.11
C LEU A 3 -8.97 -7.75 -23.78
N TYR A 4 -8.05 -6.80 -23.56
CA TYR A 4 -7.27 -6.74 -22.31
C TYR A 4 -8.10 -6.21 -21.14
N ASN A 5 -8.95 -5.24 -21.36
CA ASN A 5 -9.84 -4.69 -20.33
C ASN A 5 -10.96 -5.68 -19.98
N ASP A 6 -11.56 -6.33 -21.01
CA ASP A 6 -12.58 -7.36 -20.81
C ASP A 6 -12.03 -8.60 -20.08
N THR A 7 -10.81 -9.03 -20.43
CA THR A 7 -10.14 -10.13 -19.71
C THR A 7 -9.74 -9.74 -18.28
N ARG A 8 -9.34 -8.48 -18.05
CA ARG A 8 -9.03 -7.99 -16.70
C ARG A 8 -10.27 -7.87 -15.82
N GLU A 9 -11.39 -7.43 -16.38
CA GLU A 9 -12.68 -7.38 -15.68
C GLU A 9 -13.22 -8.79 -15.38
N LEU A 10 -13.13 -9.72 -16.33
CA LEU A 10 -13.48 -11.12 -16.15
C LEU A 10 -12.57 -11.81 -15.12
N LEU A 11 -11.28 -11.49 -15.11
CA LEU A 11 -10.33 -12.01 -14.14
C LEU A 11 -10.55 -11.41 -12.74
N LYS A 12 -10.92 -10.13 -12.62
CA LYS A 12 -11.27 -9.50 -11.33
C LYS A 12 -12.48 -10.14 -10.66
N GLY A 13 -13.42 -10.68 -11.43
CA GLY A 13 -14.57 -11.44 -10.93
C GLY A 13 -14.26 -12.91 -10.60
N SER A 14 -13.12 -13.44 -11.01
CA SER A 14 -12.74 -14.82 -10.77
C SER A 14 -12.25 -15.04 -9.33
N GLU A 15 -12.61 -16.18 -8.73
CA GLU A 15 -12.13 -16.56 -7.40
C GLU A 15 -10.60 -16.61 -7.33
N THR A 16 -9.95 -17.02 -8.42
CA THR A 16 -8.49 -17.06 -8.54
C THR A 16 -7.85 -15.67 -8.41
N TRP A 17 -8.46 -14.62 -8.97
CA TRP A 17 -7.96 -13.24 -8.83
C TRP A 17 -8.11 -12.73 -7.39
N ARG A 18 -9.25 -13.00 -6.76
CA ARG A 18 -9.48 -12.65 -5.35
C ARG A 18 -8.48 -13.35 -4.43
N MET A 19 -8.21 -14.63 -4.66
CA MET A 19 -7.18 -15.39 -3.93
C MET A 19 -5.79 -14.80 -4.11
N TYR A 20 -5.43 -14.40 -5.34
CA TYR A 20 -4.14 -13.75 -5.62
C TYR A 20 -3.98 -12.41 -4.91
N GLU A 21 -4.99 -11.54 -4.96
CA GLU A 21 -4.97 -10.25 -4.24
C GLU A 21 -4.88 -10.48 -2.71
N TRP A 22 -5.57 -11.45 -2.21
CA TRP A 22 -5.52 -11.83 -0.79
C TRP A 22 -4.12 -12.33 -0.39
N ALA A 23 -3.53 -13.19 -1.21
CA ALA A 23 -2.19 -13.72 -0.99
C ALA A 23 -1.12 -12.61 -1.03
N LEU A 24 -1.20 -11.68 -1.99
CA LEU A 24 -0.32 -10.51 -2.05
C LEU A 24 -0.51 -9.58 -0.86
N GLY A 25 -1.75 -9.35 -0.43
CA GLY A 25 -2.04 -8.56 0.76
C GLY A 25 -1.45 -9.18 2.02
N LEU A 26 -1.60 -10.49 2.19
CA LEU A 26 -1.02 -11.23 3.31
C LEU A 26 0.51 -11.21 3.28
N LEU A 27 1.11 -11.44 2.12
CA LEU A 27 2.56 -11.36 1.93
C LEU A 27 3.10 -9.97 2.26
N SER A 28 2.39 -8.92 1.81
CA SER A 28 2.72 -7.53 2.13
C SER A 28 2.66 -7.26 3.63
N LEU A 29 1.60 -7.71 4.30
CA LEU A 29 1.45 -7.55 5.75
C LEU A 29 2.56 -8.25 6.52
N ILE A 30 2.83 -9.51 6.19
CA ILE A 30 3.89 -10.30 6.84
C ILE A 30 5.25 -9.64 6.60
N SER A 31 5.58 -9.30 5.36
CA SER A 31 6.86 -8.67 5.05
C SER A 31 7.01 -7.30 5.72
N ALA A 32 5.94 -6.49 5.81
CA ALA A 32 5.97 -5.21 6.52
C ALA A 32 6.25 -5.38 8.02
N CYS A 33 5.69 -6.40 8.67
CA CYS A 33 5.93 -6.68 10.10
C CYS A 33 7.41 -6.98 10.39
N PHE A 34 8.08 -7.75 9.53
CA PHE A 34 9.51 -8.01 9.65
C PHE A 34 10.35 -6.80 9.25
N ALA A 35 10.02 -6.16 8.13
CA ALA A 35 10.76 -5.03 7.59
C ALA A 35 10.78 -3.85 8.57
N VAL A 36 9.67 -3.52 9.25
CA VAL A 36 9.59 -2.36 10.16
C VAL A 36 10.62 -2.44 11.28
N SER A 37 10.90 -3.65 11.79
CA SER A 37 11.88 -3.84 12.86
C SER A 37 13.32 -3.51 12.47
N VAL A 38 13.61 -3.50 11.18
CA VAL A 38 14.93 -3.20 10.60
C VAL A 38 14.97 -1.79 10.04
N VAL A 39 13.91 -1.36 9.36
CA VAL A 39 13.82 -0.06 8.67
C VAL A 39 14.06 1.11 9.63
N VAL A 40 13.57 1.04 10.88
CA VAL A 40 13.75 2.12 11.86
C VAL A 40 15.23 2.43 12.17
N PHE A 41 16.14 1.46 11.94
CA PHE A 41 17.57 1.65 12.13
C PHE A 41 18.28 2.23 10.92
N ILE A 42 17.81 1.91 9.71
CA ILE A 42 18.49 2.27 8.44
C ILE A 42 17.89 3.47 7.73
N ARG A 43 16.71 3.93 8.15
CA ARG A 43 16.03 5.10 7.56
C ARG A 43 15.66 6.15 8.60
N LYS A 44 15.44 7.36 8.11
CA LYS A 44 14.96 8.53 8.88
C LYS A 44 13.81 9.20 8.13
N ASP A 45 13.21 10.23 8.76
CA ASP A 45 12.19 11.09 8.14
C ASP A 45 10.93 10.38 7.65
N PHE A 46 10.46 9.41 8.40
CA PHE A 46 9.24 8.65 8.08
C PHE A 46 7.99 9.50 8.00
N GLY A 47 7.04 9.07 7.18
CA GLY A 47 5.66 9.55 7.19
C GLY A 47 4.88 9.01 8.40
N GLU A 48 3.86 9.76 8.81
CA GLU A 48 3.07 9.44 9.99
C GLU A 48 2.30 8.12 9.88
N ARG A 49 1.71 7.85 8.71
CA ARG A 49 0.95 6.62 8.44
C ARG A 49 1.86 5.43 8.23
N TYR A 50 3.02 5.62 7.59
CA TYR A 50 3.97 4.54 7.36
C TYR A 50 4.48 3.97 8.67
N LEU A 51 4.96 4.81 9.60
CA LEU A 51 5.38 4.39 10.93
C LEU A 51 4.24 4.55 11.95
N GLY A 52 3.02 4.13 11.59
CA GLY A 52 1.83 4.19 12.44
C GLY A 52 1.93 3.23 13.65
N TRP A 53 1.18 3.52 14.71
CA TRP A 53 1.15 2.70 15.92
C TRP A 53 0.75 1.25 15.65
N LEU A 54 -0.15 1.02 14.69
CA LEU A 54 -0.58 -0.32 14.32
C LEU A 54 0.58 -1.14 13.71
N ASN A 55 1.34 -0.54 12.78
CA ASN A 55 2.50 -1.20 12.17
C ASN A 55 3.59 -1.51 13.21
N LEU A 56 3.82 -0.58 14.14
CA LEU A 56 4.76 -0.80 15.24
C LEU A 56 4.29 -1.90 16.19
N PHE A 57 3.00 -1.93 16.53
CA PHE A 57 2.42 -2.97 17.37
C PHE A 57 2.64 -4.37 16.78
N PHE A 58 2.34 -4.54 15.50
CA PHE A 58 2.62 -5.80 14.81
C PHE A 58 4.11 -6.12 14.78
N GLY A 59 4.96 -5.13 14.48
CA GLY A 59 6.41 -5.30 14.55
C GLY A 59 6.89 -5.76 15.91
N TYR A 60 6.46 -5.11 16.99
CA TYR A 60 6.82 -5.49 18.37
C TYR A 60 6.37 -6.92 18.71
N THR A 61 5.13 -7.26 18.32
CA THR A 61 4.57 -8.59 18.56
C THR A 61 5.37 -9.68 17.86
N VAL A 62 5.74 -9.47 16.61
CA VAL A 62 6.50 -10.45 15.82
C VAL A 62 7.91 -10.62 16.39
N VAL A 63 8.62 -9.52 16.72
CA VAL A 63 9.96 -9.60 17.36
C VAL A 63 9.88 -10.27 18.73
N ALA A 64 8.88 -9.94 19.56
CA ALA A 64 8.70 -10.53 20.88
C ALA A 64 8.45 -12.05 20.79
N ASN A 65 7.56 -12.49 19.90
CA ASN A 65 7.29 -13.91 19.67
C ASN A 65 8.54 -14.66 19.20
N PHE A 66 9.30 -14.07 18.26
CA PHE A 66 10.55 -14.67 17.79
C PHE A 66 11.59 -14.76 18.90
N THR A 67 11.68 -13.75 19.76
CA THR A 67 12.55 -13.74 20.94
C THR A 67 12.15 -14.85 21.92
N PHE A 68 10.86 -14.98 22.19
CA PHE A 68 10.34 -16.00 23.12
C PHE A 68 10.57 -17.42 22.59
N LEU A 69 10.21 -17.70 21.33
CA LEU A 69 10.40 -19.00 20.69
C LEU A 69 11.89 -19.39 20.64
N GLY A 70 12.75 -18.44 20.26
CA GLY A 70 14.19 -18.66 20.26
C GLY A 70 14.75 -18.92 21.65
N GLY A 71 14.20 -18.28 22.67
CA GLY A 71 14.52 -18.53 24.06
C GLY A 71 14.16 -19.95 24.53
N MET A 72 12.98 -20.43 24.13
CA MET A 72 12.57 -21.82 24.40
C MET A 72 13.52 -22.84 23.75
N ILE A 73 13.86 -22.61 22.47
CA ILE A 73 14.80 -23.48 21.75
C ILE A 73 16.19 -23.45 22.39
N ALA A 74 16.67 -22.26 22.77
CA ALA A 74 17.95 -22.10 23.47
C ALA A 74 17.99 -22.84 24.80
N ALA A 75 16.93 -22.78 25.59
CA ALA A 75 16.79 -23.50 26.83
C ALA A 75 16.82 -25.02 26.63
N MET A 76 16.18 -25.54 25.58
CA MET A 76 16.16 -26.96 25.26
C MET A 76 17.50 -27.47 24.71
N THR A 77 18.24 -26.65 23.97
CA THR A 77 19.48 -27.04 23.29
C THR A 77 20.75 -26.65 24.05
N GLY A 78 20.64 -25.95 25.16
CA GLY A 78 21.78 -25.41 25.93
C GLY A 78 22.59 -24.34 25.18
N ARG A 79 22.06 -23.80 24.07
CA ARG A 79 22.73 -22.76 23.26
C ARG A 79 22.47 -21.38 23.85
N GLY A 80 23.54 -20.63 24.14
CA GLY A 80 23.47 -19.22 24.58
C GLY A 80 23.12 -18.26 23.41
N GLY A 81 23.01 -16.96 23.76
CA GLY A 81 22.83 -15.88 22.75
C GLY A 81 21.45 -15.21 22.74
N GLN A 82 20.51 -15.70 23.57
CA GLN A 82 19.18 -15.10 23.70
C GLN A 82 19.23 -13.64 24.18
N GLN A 83 20.20 -13.28 25.01
CA GLN A 83 20.38 -11.90 25.49
C GLN A 83 20.56 -10.90 24.36
N PHE A 84 21.22 -11.29 23.27
CA PHE A 84 21.40 -10.40 22.11
C PHE A 84 20.09 -10.12 21.39
N MET A 85 19.18 -11.09 21.30
CA MET A 85 17.87 -10.86 20.71
C MET A 85 16.98 -9.99 21.59
N LEU A 86 17.07 -10.14 22.91
CA LEU A 86 16.40 -9.25 23.86
C LEU A 86 16.92 -7.82 23.74
N LEU A 87 18.25 -7.63 23.64
CA LEU A 87 18.85 -6.32 23.41
C LEU A 87 18.40 -5.71 22.08
N PHE A 88 18.33 -6.51 21.01
CA PHE A 88 17.80 -6.06 19.73
C PHE A 88 16.34 -5.58 19.85
N TRP A 89 15.50 -6.35 20.56
CA TRP A 89 14.10 -5.98 20.78
C TRP A 89 13.97 -4.66 21.55
N LEU A 90 14.75 -4.50 22.64
CA LEU A 90 14.78 -3.23 23.39
C LEU A 90 15.28 -2.07 22.53
N ALA A 91 16.34 -2.28 21.75
CA ALA A 91 16.85 -1.27 20.82
C ALA A 91 15.81 -0.89 19.77
N PHE A 92 15.04 -1.86 19.25
CA PHE A 92 13.92 -1.62 18.32
C PHE A 92 12.85 -0.75 18.96
N ILE A 93 12.43 -1.02 20.21
CA ILE A 93 11.46 -0.18 20.93
C ILE A 93 11.98 1.25 21.06
N VAL A 94 13.19 1.43 21.58
CA VAL A 94 13.79 2.75 21.79
C VAL A 94 13.88 3.53 20.47
N MET A 95 14.38 2.87 19.42
CA MET A 95 14.57 3.53 18.11
C MET A 95 13.24 3.90 17.47
N SER A 96 12.24 3.04 17.53
CA SER A 96 10.92 3.32 16.97
C SER A 96 10.19 4.45 17.72
N LEU A 97 10.30 4.51 19.06
CA LEU A 97 9.79 5.63 19.86
C LEU A 97 10.51 6.94 19.52
N TYR A 98 11.83 6.90 19.34
CA TYR A 98 12.60 8.05 18.88
C TYR A 98 12.14 8.54 17.50
N ARG A 99 11.92 7.63 16.54
CA ARG A 99 11.38 7.99 15.22
C ARG A 99 9.96 8.56 15.30
N ARG A 100 9.11 8.01 16.15
CA ARG A 100 7.77 8.57 16.40
C ARG A 100 7.83 9.96 17.01
N TRP A 101 8.73 10.18 17.97
CA TRP A 101 8.95 11.51 18.53
C TRP A 101 9.40 12.52 17.46
N GLN A 102 10.31 12.14 16.54
CA GLN A 102 10.70 13.00 15.41
C GLN A 102 9.50 13.38 14.53
N ILE A 103 8.62 12.43 14.21
CA ILE A 103 7.39 12.67 13.44
C ILE A 103 6.48 13.67 14.19
N THR A 104 6.21 13.42 15.46
CA THR A 104 5.36 14.30 16.29
C THR A 104 5.94 15.72 16.38
N ARG A 105 7.25 15.84 16.60
CA ARG A 105 7.93 17.14 16.63
C ARG A 105 7.78 17.90 15.31
N ARG A 106 7.94 17.21 14.17
CA ARG A 106 7.79 17.79 12.84
C ARG A 106 6.34 18.24 12.58
N ASN A 107 5.35 17.41 12.93
CA ASN A 107 3.94 17.74 12.80
C ASN A 107 3.56 18.95 13.65
N ASN A 108 4.05 19.02 14.90
CA ASN A 108 3.83 20.18 15.79
C ASN A 108 4.49 21.47 15.26
N ALA A 109 5.56 21.34 14.48
CA ALA A 109 6.20 22.47 13.81
C ALA A 109 5.47 22.92 12.52
N GLY A 110 4.36 22.27 12.14
CA GLY A 110 3.58 22.59 10.94
C GLY A 110 4.28 22.28 9.62
N VAL A 111 5.31 21.45 9.63
CA VAL A 111 6.03 21.08 8.41
C VAL A 111 5.21 20.04 7.63
N GLU A 112 4.78 20.41 6.43
CA GLU A 112 4.08 19.48 5.53
C GLU A 112 4.99 18.32 5.11
N TRP A 113 4.51 17.10 5.25
CA TRP A 113 5.24 15.89 4.91
C TRP A 113 4.30 14.80 4.39
N HIS A 114 4.73 14.05 3.37
CA HIS A 114 3.90 12.99 2.82
C HIS A 114 3.68 11.88 3.85
N SER A 115 2.42 11.61 4.20
CA SER A 115 2.06 10.71 5.32
C SER A 115 2.48 9.25 5.13
N MET A 116 2.58 8.78 3.87
CA MET A 116 3.01 7.42 3.50
C MET A 116 4.48 7.33 3.12
N TYR A 117 5.27 8.38 3.35
CA TYR A 117 6.69 8.38 3.01
C TYR A 117 7.45 7.29 3.76
N ILE A 118 8.17 6.46 3.02
CA ILE A 118 8.88 5.27 3.53
C ILE A 118 10.18 5.61 4.29
N GLY A 119 10.51 6.88 4.43
CA GLY A 119 11.75 7.37 5.04
C GLY A 119 12.90 7.48 4.05
N SER A 120 13.86 8.37 4.35
CA SER A 120 15.11 8.49 3.60
C SER A 120 16.19 7.57 4.16
N SER A 121 16.98 6.94 3.29
CA SER A 121 18.09 6.08 3.70
C SER A 121 19.16 6.89 4.44
N ILE A 122 19.71 6.28 5.49
CA ILE A 122 20.89 6.84 6.20
C ILE A 122 22.17 6.53 5.44
N LEU A 123 22.15 5.56 4.52
CA LEU A 123 23.32 5.11 3.78
C LEU A 123 23.67 6.11 2.67
N PRO A 124 24.84 6.76 2.73
CA PRO A 124 25.28 7.73 1.71
C PRO A 124 25.84 7.01 0.46
N LEU A 125 24.97 6.30 -0.27
CA LEU A 125 25.39 5.58 -1.47
C LEU A 125 25.20 6.43 -2.73
N PRO A 126 26.12 6.39 -3.71
CA PRO A 126 26.07 7.18 -4.93
C PRO A 126 25.10 6.59 -5.99
N PHE A 127 23.95 6.11 -5.55
CA PHE A 127 22.93 5.49 -6.39
C PHE A 127 21.59 6.22 -6.25
N SER A 128 20.67 6.02 -7.20
CA SER A 128 19.32 6.53 -7.08
C SER A 128 18.62 5.91 -5.86
N GLU A 129 17.80 6.70 -5.16
CA GLU A 129 17.06 6.25 -3.97
C GLU A 129 16.30 4.96 -4.21
N GLU A 130 15.68 4.81 -5.39
CA GLU A 130 14.96 3.61 -5.78
C GLU A 130 15.85 2.36 -5.76
N LYS A 131 17.09 2.44 -6.28
CA LYS A 131 18.05 1.33 -6.28
C LYS A 131 18.54 1.01 -4.88
N ILE A 132 18.75 2.07 -4.06
CA ILE A 132 19.16 1.91 -2.66
C ILE A 132 18.09 1.12 -1.91
N TYR A 133 16.83 1.51 -2.00
CA TYR A 133 15.74 0.84 -1.30
C TYR A 133 15.46 -0.58 -1.81
N LYS A 134 15.49 -0.77 -3.15
CA LYS A 134 15.15 -2.08 -3.74
C LYS A 134 16.22 -3.15 -3.54
N PHE A 135 17.50 -2.77 -3.56
CA PHE A 135 18.58 -3.75 -3.60
C PHE A 135 19.62 -3.55 -2.50
N PHE A 136 20.14 -2.34 -2.32
CA PHE A 136 21.29 -2.13 -1.45
C PHE A 136 20.93 -2.27 0.03
N GLU A 137 19.87 -1.65 0.51
CA GLU A 137 19.44 -1.78 1.90
C GLU A 137 19.12 -3.24 2.28
N PRO A 138 18.30 -3.99 1.51
CA PRO A 138 18.05 -5.39 1.80
C PRO A 138 19.33 -6.25 1.79
N ALA A 139 20.22 -6.01 0.84
CA ALA A 139 21.48 -6.75 0.73
C ALA A 139 22.42 -6.47 1.92
N ILE A 140 22.53 -5.21 2.34
CA ILE A 140 23.35 -4.82 3.50
C ILE A 140 22.78 -5.45 4.77
N VAL A 141 21.46 -5.36 4.98
CA VAL A 141 20.81 -5.97 6.15
C VAL A 141 21.05 -7.47 6.19
N PHE A 142 20.90 -8.14 5.04
CA PHE A 142 21.14 -9.57 4.92
C PHE A 142 22.61 -9.92 5.22
N ALA A 143 23.56 -9.16 4.68
CA ALA A 143 24.99 -9.35 4.92
C ALA A 143 25.36 -9.14 6.40
N VAL A 144 24.81 -8.10 7.03
CA VAL A 144 24.99 -7.86 8.47
C VAL A 144 24.40 -9.03 9.27
N GLY A 145 23.22 -9.54 8.89
CA GLY A 145 22.62 -10.72 9.51
C GLY A 145 23.53 -11.94 9.40
N TYR A 146 24.13 -12.16 8.24
CA TYR A 146 25.09 -13.25 8.03
C TYR A 146 26.33 -13.11 8.94
N MET A 147 26.87 -11.90 9.08
CA MET A 147 27.99 -11.64 9.99
C MET A 147 27.61 -11.88 11.46
N PHE A 148 26.40 -11.49 11.87
CA PHE A 148 25.91 -11.71 13.23
C PHE A 148 25.57 -13.16 13.53
N TRP A 149 25.43 -14.02 12.51
CA TRP A 149 25.15 -15.45 12.69
C TRP A 149 26.17 -16.15 13.59
N GLY A 150 27.44 -15.77 13.50
CA GLY A 150 28.51 -16.30 14.36
C GLY A 150 28.45 -15.86 15.82
N LEU A 151 27.90 -14.66 16.10
CA LEU A 151 27.78 -14.10 17.45
C LEU A 151 26.48 -14.55 18.14
N SER A 152 25.38 -14.47 17.39
CA SER A 152 24.05 -14.88 17.83
C SER A 152 23.26 -15.36 16.62
N GLY A 153 23.11 -16.66 16.49
CA GLY A 153 22.33 -17.25 15.39
C GLY A 153 20.91 -16.73 15.33
N GLN A 154 20.31 -16.36 16.45
CA GLN A 154 18.96 -15.83 16.51
C GLN A 154 18.87 -14.41 15.93
N VAL A 155 19.77 -13.48 16.31
CA VAL A 155 19.81 -12.12 15.73
C VAL A 155 20.21 -12.18 14.26
N GLY A 156 21.21 -13.02 13.93
CA GLY A 156 21.63 -13.20 12.52
C GLY A 156 20.47 -13.66 11.65
N LEU A 157 19.74 -14.71 12.08
CA LEU A 157 18.57 -15.22 11.35
C LEU A 157 17.48 -14.14 11.22
N TRP A 158 17.21 -13.39 12.30
CA TRP A 158 16.24 -12.30 12.27
C TRP A 158 16.57 -11.25 11.24
N LEU A 159 17.82 -10.78 11.20
CA LEU A 159 18.28 -9.78 10.24
C LEU A 159 18.27 -10.31 8.80
N MET A 160 18.62 -11.58 8.58
CA MET A 160 18.53 -12.19 7.26
C MET A 160 17.06 -12.26 6.76
N ILE A 161 16.14 -12.71 7.61
CA ILE A 161 14.70 -12.70 7.32
C ILE A 161 14.22 -11.26 7.08
N GLY A 162 14.64 -10.32 7.94
CA GLY A 162 14.34 -8.89 7.80
C GLY A 162 14.84 -8.29 6.49
N GLY A 163 16.03 -8.68 6.02
CA GLY A 163 16.57 -8.28 4.72
C GLY A 163 15.73 -8.78 3.55
N VAL A 164 15.33 -10.05 3.58
CA VAL A 164 14.42 -10.62 2.56
C VAL A 164 13.04 -9.97 2.62
N ALA A 165 12.50 -9.78 3.81
CA ALA A 165 11.21 -9.11 4.00
C ALA A 165 11.26 -7.65 3.50
N LEU A 166 12.36 -6.94 3.73
CA LEU A 166 12.57 -5.59 3.25
C LEU A 166 12.63 -5.54 1.72
N LEU A 167 13.31 -6.50 1.08
CA LEU A 167 13.33 -6.63 -0.37
C LEU A 167 11.91 -6.79 -0.94
N VAL A 168 11.13 -7.71 -0.39
CA VAL A 168 9.75 -7.97 -0.83
C VAL A 168 8.88 -6.75 -0.61
N ASN A 169 8.91 -6.17 0.61
CA ASN A 169 8.10 -5.02 0.97
C ASN A 169 8.38 -3.80 0.07
N ASN A 170 9.67 -3.49 -0.17
CA ASN A 170 10.03 -2.37 -1.04
C ASN A 170 9.56 -2.59 -2.48
N HIS A 171 9.69 -3.79 -3.04
CA HIS A 171 9.19 -4.09 -4.38
C HIS A 171 7.66 -3.91 -4.47
N ILE A 172 6.91 -4.34 -3.46
CA ILE A 172 5.45 -4.16 -3.41
C ILE A 172 5.10 -2.67 -3.32
N VAL A 173 5.78 -1.89 -2.47
CA VAL A 173 5.54 -0.45 -2.32
C VAL A 173 5.76 0.28 -3.64
N PHE A 174 6.90 0.07 -4.29
CA PHE A 174 7.19 0.71 -5.59
C PHE A 174 6.27 0.24 -6.72
N TYR A 175 5.85 -1.03 -6.69
CA TYR A 175 4.86 -1.54 -7.64
C TYR A 175 3.51 -0.82 -7.47
N ASN A 176 3.03 -0.68 -6.24
CA ASN A 176 1.77 0.00 -5.93
C ASN A 176 1.83 1.50 -6.26
N GLU A 177 2.95 2.16 -5.96
CA GLU A 177 3.18 3.57 -6.32
C GLU A 177 3.12 3.76 -7.84
N ARG A 178 3.85 2.94 -8.60
CA ARG A 178 3.81 2.97 -10.07
C ARG A 178 2.40 2.73 -10.60
N ARG A 179 1.67 1.79 -10.02
CA ARG A 179 0.28 1.52 -10.40
C ARG A 179 -0.61 2.73 -10.17
N SER A 180 -0.50 3.37 -9.00
CA SER A 180 -1.27 4.58 -8.68
C SER A 180 -0.97 5.75 -9.63
N ILE A 181 0.29 5.93 -10.03
CA ILE A 181 0.69 6.95 -11.01
C ILE A 181 0.07 6.65 -12.39
N LEU A 182 0.07 5.38 -12.81
CA LEU A 182 -0.55 4.98 -14.07
C LEU A 182 -2.06 5.18 -14.05
N ASP A 183 -2.74 4.81 -12.95
CA ASP A 183 -4.18 5.01 -12.77
C ASP A 183 -4.55 6.50 -12.81
N LEU A 184 -3.76 7.38 -12.18
CA LEU A 184 -3.93 8.84 -12.26
C LEU A 184 -3.74 9.36 -13.69
N ARG A 185 -2.73 8.87 -14.41
CA ARG A 185 -2.48 9.25 -15.80
C ARG A 185 -3.64 8.81 -16.71
N ASP A 186 -4.12 7.60 -16.52
CA ASP A 186 -5.25 7.07 -17.28
C ASP A 186 -6.52 7.90 -17.01
N ALA A 187 -6.80 8.24 -15.75
CA ALA A 187 -7.91 9.13 -15.40
C ALA A 187 -7.80 10.52 -16.05
N GLN A 188 -6.59 11.09 -16.16
CA GLN A 188 -6.37 12.35 -16.86
C GLN A 188 -6.65 12.24 -18.37
N ILE A 189 -6.21 11.12 -19.00
CA ILE A 189 -6.48 10.84 -20.42
C ILE A 189 -7.99 10.68 -20.64
N GLU A 190 -8.66 9.91 -19.78
CA GLU A 190 -10.11 9.71 -19.84
C GLU A 190 -10.86 11.03 -19.72
N ALA A 191 -10.54 11.85 -18.71
CA ALA A 191 -11.18 13.15 -18.52
C ALA A 191 -10.98 14.08 -19.73
N LYS A 192 -9.76 14.09 -20.31
CA LYS A 192 -9.44 14.93 -21.48
C LYS A 192 -10.20 14.51 -22.75
N TYR A 193 -10.31 13.20 -22.98
CA TYR A 193 -10.86 12.68 -24.23
C TYR A 193 -12.30 12.18 -24.13
N LEU A 194 -12.95 12.28 -22.95
CA LEU A 194 -14.31 11.81 -22.72
C LEU A 194 -15.30 12.35 -23.75
N GLY A 195 -15.29 13.67 -23.99
CA GLY A 195 -16.19 14.30 -24.96
C GLY A 195 -15.98 13.80 -26.39
N ALA A 196 -14.72 13.59 -26.78
CA ALA A 196 -14.38 13.06 -28.11
C ALA A 196 -14.78 11.59 -28.25
N ALA A 197 -14.57 10.77 -27.21
CA ALA A 197 -14.96 9.37 -27.18
C ALA A 197 -16.49 9.18 -27.22
N LEU A 198 -17.23 10.05 -26.50
CA LEU A 198 -18.70 10.06 -26.52
C LEU A 198 -19.27 10.49 -27.88
N SER A 199 -18.55 11.32 -28.64
CA SER A 199 -18.91 11.69 -30.03
C SER A 199 -18.53 10.61 -31.06
N GLY A 200 -17.99 9.48 -30.66
CA GLY A 200 -17.66 8.33 -31.51
C GLY A 200 -16.36 8.47 -32.29
N LYS A 201 -15.43 9.31 -31.84
CA LYS A 201 -14.12 9.44 -32.49
C LYS A 201 -13.29 8.14 -32.33
N PRO A 202 -12.45 7.80 -33.33
CA PRO A 202 -11.65 6.59 -33.30
C PRO A 202 -10.58 6.63 -32.19
N ALA A 203 -10.17 5.46 -31.70
CA ALA A 203 -9.18 5.31 -30.63
C ALA A 203 -7.85 6.06 -30.84
N LYS A 204 -7.45 6.28 -32.09
CA LYS A 204 -6.25 7.06 -32.43
C LYS A 204 -6.36 8.53 -32.05
N GLU A 205 -7.57 9.11 -32.11
CA GLU A 205 -7.84 10.52 -31.78
C GLU A 205 -8.15 10.71 -30.27
N THR A 206 -8.42 9.62 -29.54
CA THR A 206 -8.77 9.62 -28.12
C THR A 206 -7.70 8.98 -27.23
N ALA A 207 -6.45 8.95 -27.71
CA ALA A 207 -5.31 8.36 -27.01
C ALA A 207 -5.56 6.90 -26.52
N GLY A 208 -6.39 6.15 -27.24
CA GLY A 208 -6.76 4.78 -26.92
C GLY A 208 -7.97 4.63 -26.00
N PHE A 209 -8.54 5.71 -25.50
CA PHE A 209 -9.75 5.69 -24.69
C PHE A 209 -11.00 5.50 -25.59
N VAL A 210 -11.75 4.43 -25.33
CA VAL A 210 -12.97 4.09 -26.09
C VAL A 210 -14.10 3.80 -25.12
N VAL A 211 -15.21 4.51 -25.29
CA VAL A 211 -16.44 4.25 -24.52
C VAL A 211 -17.28 3.20 -25.23
N ALA A 212 -17.80 2.23 -24.48
CA ALA A 212 -18.70 1.22 -25.03
C ALA A 212 -19.99 1.88 -25.56
N GLU A 213 -20.48 1.41 -26.71
CA GLU A 213 -21.69 1.98 -27.34
C GLU A 213 -22.93 1.89 -26.43
N SER A 214 -23.02 0.84 -25.61
CA SER A 214 -24.05 0.69 -24.59
C SER A 214 -24.01 1.81 -23.55
N SER A 215 -22.82 2.18 -23.07
CA SER A 215 -22.64 3.28 -22.11
C SER A 215 -22.98 4.65 -22.71
N VAL A 216 -22.65 4.86 -23.98
CA VAL A 216 -23.04 6.08 -24.71
C VAL A 216 -24.57 6.19 -24.83
N LYS A 217 -25.25 5.08 -25.14
CA LYS A 217 -26.73 5.03 -25.21
C LYS A 217 -27.37 5.33 -23.86
N LEU A 218 -26.84 4.75 -22.77
CA LEU A 218 -27.32 5.03 -21.40
C LEU A 218 -27.17 6.51 -21.04
N MET A 219 -26.01 7.10 -21.25
CA MET A 219 -25.77 8.52 -20.96
C MET A 219 -26.68 9.46 -21.78
N ARG A 220 -26.93 9.14 -23.07
CA ARG A 220 -27.88 9.89 -23.89
C ARG A 220 -29.30 9.76 -23.38
N GLN A 221 -29.69 8.58 -22.92
CA GLN A 221 -31.03 8.34 -22.37
C GLN A 221 -31.20 9.10 -21.03
N GLU A 222 -30.21 9.09 -20.15
CA GLU A 222 -30.23 9.87 -18.90
C GLU A 222 -30.29 11.38 -19.16
N ALA A 223 -29.48 11.89 -20.12
CA ALA A 223 -29.52 13.30 -20.50
C ALA A 223 -30.87 13.72 -21.10
N SER A 224 -31.49 12.82 -21.91
CA SER A 224 -32.82 13.05 -22.47
C SER A 224 -33.89 13.04 -21.36
N LEU A 225 -33.80 12.10 -20.41
CA LEU A 225 -34.72 12.04 -19.25
C LEU A 225 -34.58 13.28 -18.36
N LYS A 226 -33.35 13.72 -18.10
CA LYS A 226 -33.08 14.93 -17.33
C LYS A 226 -33.64 16.19 -18.04
N GLY A 227 -33.41 16.34 -19.34
CA GLY A 227 -33.97 17.43 -20.12
C GLY A 227 -35.50 17.39 -20.18
N ALA A 228 -36.12 16.19 -20.25
CA ALA A 228 -37.56 16.03 -20.15
C ALA A 228 -38.09 16.42 -18.77
N PHE A 229 -37.37 16.03 -17.71
CA PHE A 229 -37.70 16.40 -16.32
C PHE A 229 -37.60 17.92 -16.08
N ASP A 230 -36.55 18.54 -16.61
CA ASP A 230 -36.34 20.00 -16.49
C ASP A 230 -37.44 20.82 -17.18
N ASN A 231 -38.06 20.24 -18.21
CA ASN A 231 -39.18 20.85 -18.97
C ASN A 231 -40.56 20.51 -18.42
N LEU A 232 -40.67 19.69 -17.33
CA LEU A 232 -41.94 19.40 -16.69
C LEU A 232 -42.48 20.64 -15.94
N SER A 233 -43.84 20.78 -15.92
CA SER A 233 -44.46 21.81 -15.10
C SER A 233 -44.13 21.65 -13.62
N PRO A 234 -44.12 22.75 -12.85
CA PRO A 234 -43.82 22.69 -11.41
C PRO A 234 -44.70 21.70 -10.63
N GLU A 235 -45.97 21.63 -11.00
CA GLU A 235 -46.96 20.72 -10.38
C GLU A 235 -46.63 19.24 -10.60
N LEU A 236 -46.13 18.87 -11.80
CA LEU A 236 -45.74 17.50 -12.13
C LEU A 236 -44.42 17.11 -11.46
N LYS A 237 -43.50 18.06 -11.25
CA LYS A 237 -42.24 17.84 -10.50
C LYS A 237 -42.54 17.49 -9.04
N GLU A 238 -43.45 18.24 -8.40
CA GLU A 238 -43.86 18.02 -7.01
C GLU A 238 -44.52 16.64 -6.80
N VAL A 239 -45.35 16.18 -7.75
CA VAL A 239 -45.97 14.85 -7.71
C VAL A 239 -44.95 13.72 -7.85
N LEU A 240 -43.90 13.90 -8.66
CA LEU A 240 -42.85 12.91 -8.86
C LEU A 240 -41.91 12.82 -7.64
N ASP A 241 -41.60 13.94 -7.02
CA ASP A 241 -40.75 13.99 -5.82
C ASP A 241 -41.46 13.37 -4.61
N THR A 242 -42.77 13.61 -4.46
CA THR A 242 -43.57 12.98 -3.39
C THR A 242 -43.69 11.46 -3.56
N LYS A 243 -43.78 10.94 -4.78
CA LYS A 243 -43.79 9.49 -5.04
C LYS A 243 -42.41 8.83 -4.85
N SER A 244 -41.33 9.53 -5.18
CA SER A 244 -39.95 9.05 -4.98
C SER A 244 -39.59 8.92 -3.50
N GLY A 245 -40.07 9.85 -2.67
CA GLY A 245 -39.86 9.80 -1.21
C GLY A 245 -40.61 8.68 -0.48
N ALA A 246 -41.70 8.15 -1.10
CA ALA A 246 -42.55 7.12 -0.49
C ALA A 246 -42.06 5.68 -0.67
N THR A 247 -41.02 5.44 -1.46
CA THR A 247 -40.49 4.10 -1.79
C THR A 247 -39.18 3.73 -1.10
N ALA A 248 -38.73 4.46 -0.08
CA ALA A 248 -37.62 4.02 0.74
C ALA A 248 -38.13 2.89 1.68
N PRO A 249 -37.73 1.63 1.53
CA PRO A 249 -38.10 0.58 2.46
C PRO A 249 -37.36 0.87 3.79
N GLU A 250 -38.11 1.06 4.87
CA GLU A 250 -37.59 0.98 6.22
C GLU A 250 -36.88 -0.38 6.40
N SER A 251 -35.56 -0.35 6.39
CA SER A 251 -34.74 -1.49 6.79
C SER A 251 -34.83 -1.64 8.31
N ARG A 252 -35.63 -2.62 8.74
CA ARG A 252 -35.50 -3.20 10.09
C ARG A 252 -34.32 -4.15 10.19
#